data_c57794d5c4d173b9a66f288385a17fb2
#
_entry.id   c57794d5c4d173b9a66f288385a17fb2
#
_cell.length_a   1.000
_cell.length_b   1.000
_cell.length_c   1.000
_cell.angle_alpha   90.00
_cell.angle_beta   90.00
_cell.angle_gamma   90.00
#
_symmetry.space_group_name_H-M   'P 1'
#
loop_
_entity.id
_entity.type
_entity.pdbx_description
1 polymer ?
#
loop_
_entity_poly.entity_id
_entity_poly.type
_entity_poly.pdbx_seq_one_letter_code
_entity_poly.pdbx_strand_id
1 'polypeptide(L)'
;MLKPKYLEQLPDSMIELFSQAEQDILADMARRISKYDYWIPSVEHQRKKLVELGNFHSFILKALSSRTGKTEEELKRLMQEAGQEALSFDIGIYEEHGLDPPPLAASKTMQAVLTAGYKKTARLFRNLTSTTANTATKQFEDALDQAYMQITTGAFDYNTAIRSAVKDLARQGVGAVQYPSGHVDTIEVAVRRAVVTGVNQTALQLQSTLADEMGCDLVETTAHAGARPDHVVWQGQIFSRSGKSTKYQDFVQSTGYGTGAGLGGWNCRHSFFPYFEGSPRAYTPEMLAQYGAEDYEYNGRRMTEYEAAQQQRYIERQIRRWKREYTAMDAAGLDTGESAAKIRSWQERQKDFLKQTGLKRQSDRENPAGWGHEQANSVLSSVKKSQRAANALFDLGSDDKNLEAYLKEKTVIDTLEAQGVKYKQRISIKEIVVDTEKPIITGMRGHAVDNLANKADRAEMTQERAQAFVDAAKLIVYRQGADTLKFMAQDGYAVLNFDHELVTAVPQKWRRKFDQYLEEGESVRRPNDKHDCPLLGREVLWGECWIVQDIRDDNTDMEFAPEPFDLDKAAQVCEKCRWCYVNKE
;
A
#
# COMPACT_ATOMS: atom_id res chain seq x y z
N MET A 1 2.19 -21.68 -22.62
CA MET A 1 2.16 -20.29 -22.09
C MET A 1 1.77 -20.28 -20.63
N LEU A 2 2.33 -19.37 -19.83
CA LEU A 2 1.98 -19.28 -18.42
C LEU A 2 0.65 -18.52 -18.22
N LYS A 3 -0.27 -19.11 -17.47
CA LYS A 3 -1.55 -18.47 -17.15
C LYS A 3 -1.36 -17.42 -16.04
N PRO A 4 -2.09 -16.28 -16.06
CA PRO A 4 -1.97 -15.23 -15.04
C PRO A 4 -2.12 -15.75 -13.59
N LYS A 5 -3.06 -16.66 -13.35
CA LYS A 5 -3.28 -17.28 -12.04
C LYS A 5 -2.09 -18.14 -11.58
N TYR A 6 -1.44 -18.85 -12.50
CA TYR A 6 -0.24 -19.62 -12.20
C TYR A 6 0.91 -18.70 -11.74
N LEU A 7 1.15 -17.61 -12.49
CA LEU A 7 2.16 -16.61 -12.12
C LEU A 7 1.87 -15.91 -10.78
N GLU A 8 0.59 -15.74 -10.45
CA GLU A 8 0.19 -15.15 -9.18
C GLU A 8 0.53 -16.02 -7.96
N GLN A 9 0.35 -17.34 -8.10
CA GLN A 9 0.59 -18.32 -7.03
C GLN A 9 2.05 -18.80 -6.97
N LEU A 10 2.80 -18.61 -8.04
CA LEU A 10 4.17 -19.10 -8.19
C LEU A 10 5.12 -18.69 -7.05
N PRO A 11 5.07 -17.47 -6.48
CA PRO A 11 5.97 -17.09 -5.42
C PRO A 11 5.56 -17.56 -4.02
N ASP A 12 4.39 -18.19 -3.84
CA ASP A 12 3.81 -18.43 -2.51
C ASP A 12 4.71 -19.32 -1.63
N SER A 13 5.27 -20.40 -2.19
CA SER A 13 6.23 -21.26 -1.45
C SER A 13 7.49 -20.51 -1.01
N MET A 14 8.00 -19.64 -1.86
CA MET A 14 9.16 -18.82 -1.55
C MET A 14 8.84 -17.74 -0.52
N ILE A 15 7.68 -17.11 -0.63
CA ILE A 15 7.21 -16.11 0.32
C ILE A 15 7.06 -16.73 1.70
N GLU A 16 6.49 -17.93 1.81
CA GLU A 16 6.35 -18.63 3.08
C GLU A 16 7.69 -18.86 3.77
N LEU A 17 8.74 -19.27 3.03
CA LEU A 17 10.10 -19.44 3.56
C LEU A 17 10.66 -18.15 4.18
N PHE A 18 10.40 -16.99 3.58
CA PHE A 18 10.94 -15.70 4.04
C PHE A 18 10.01 -14.96 5.00
N SER A 19 8.70 -15.15 4.91
CA SER A 19 7.74 -14.49 5.78
C SER A 19 7.90 -14.91 7.25
N GLN A 20 8.27 -16.18 7.51
CA GLN A 20 8.59 -16.60 8.88
C GLN A 20 9.83 -15.88 9.42
N ALA A 21 10.86 -15.69 8.58
CA ALA A 21 12.04 -14.92 8.99
C ALA A 21 11.69 -13.46 9.31
N GLU A 22 10.80 -12.85 8.53
CA GLU A 22 10.32 -11.48 8.80
C GLU A 22 9.67 -11.38 10.18
N GLN A 23 8.79 -12.34 10.53
CA GLN A 23 8.12 -12.35 11.84
C GLN A 23 9.12 -12.55 12.99
N ASP A 24 10.07 -13.47 12.82
CA ASP A 24 11.12 -13.73 13.81
C ASP A 24 11.97 -12.48 14.05
N ILE A 25 12.34 -11.78 12.98
CA ILE A 25 13.15 -10.55 13.03
C ILE A 25 12.36 -9.41 13.70
N LEU A 26 11.11 -9.18 13.32
CA LEU A 26 10.27 -8.14 13.92
C LEU A 26 10.02 -8.40 15.42
N ALA A 27 9.74 -9.65 15.77
CA ALA A 27 9.54 -10.03 17.17
C ALA A 27 10.82 -9.85 18.00
N ASP A 28 11.99 -10.14 17.43
CA ASP A 28 13.28 -9.93 18.11
C ASP A 28 13.60 -8.44 18.26
N MET A 29 13.37 -7.62 17.23
CA MET A 29 13.46 -6.15 17.33
C MET A 29 12.58 -5.61 18.46
N ALA A 30 11.31 -5.98 18.46
CA ALA A 30 10.35 -5.52 19.44
C ALA A 30 10.76 -5.88 20.88
N ARG A 31 11.22 -7.14 21.10
CA ARG A 31 11.75 -7.59 22.39
C ARG A 31 13.00 -6.82 22.82
N ARG A 32 13.93 -6.54 21.91
CA ARG A 32 15.15 -5.78 22.22
C ARG A 32 14.82 -4.35 22.58
N ILE A 33 13.93 -3.69 21.84
CA ILE A 33 13.48 -2.32 22.13
C ILE A 33 12.81 -2.25 23.49
N SER A 34 11.90 -3.17 23.82
CA SER A 34 11.18 -3.16 25.09
C SER A 34 12.06 -3.47 26.30
N LYS A 35 13.18 -4.20 26.10
CA LYS A 35 14.12 -4.57 27.17
C LYS A 35 15.35 -3.67 27.26
N TYR A 36 15.51 -2.73 26.34
CA TYR A 36 16.66 -1.83 26.32
C TYR A 36 16.59 -0.86 27.51
N ASP A 37 17.75 -0.62 28.13
CA ASP A 37 17.86 0.36 29.20
C ASP A 37 18.08 1.75 28.62
N TYR A 38 17.08 2.60 28.70
CA TYR A 38 17.10 3.97 28.20
C TYR A 38 17.56 5.00 29.25
N TRP A 39 17.73 4.59 30.50
CA TRP A 39 18.14 5.47 31.61
C TRP A 39 19.65 5.48 31.82
N ILE A 40 20.41 5.55 30.74
CA ILE A 40 21.87 5.55 30.74
C ILE A 40 22.42 6.82 30.07
N PRO A 41 23.61 7.28 30.43
CA PRO A 41 24.25 8.42 29.79
C PRO A 41 24.45 8.19 28.28
N SER A 42 24.45 9.28 27.51
CA SER A 42 24.51 9.22 26.03
C SER A 42 25.73 8.44 25.50
N VAL A 43 26.89 8.56 26.14
CA VAL A 43 28.10 7.82 25.75
C VAL A 43 27.92 6.31 25.97
N GLU A 44 27.32 5.93 27.10
CA GLU A 44 27.04 4.52 27.39
C GLU A 44 25.93 3.97 26.49
N HIS A 45 24.93 4.77 26.18
CA HIS A 45 23.92 4.45 25.16
C HIS A 45 24.56 4.09 23.82
N GLN A 46 25.45 4.94 23.30
CA GLN A 46 26.14 4.66 22.03
C GLN A 46 26.94 3.35 22.08
N ARG A 47 27.65 3.09 23.16
CA ARG A 47 28.40 1.84 23.31
C ARG A 47 27.50 0.61 23.38
N LYS A 48 26.43 0.65 24.18
CA LYS A 48 25.48 -0.45 24.33
C LYS A 48 24.72 -0.70 23.02
N LYS A 49 24.30 0.37 22.35
CA LYS A 49 23.67 0.29 21.03
C LYS A 49 24.53 -0.45 20.01
N LEU A 50 25.81 -0.14 19.91
CA LEU A 50 26.71 -0.83 18.97
C LEU A 50 26.79 -2.34 19.24
N VAL A 51 26.79 -2.77 20.49
CA VAL A 51 26.75 -4.19 20.86
C VAL A 51 25.42 -4.82 20.44
N GLU A 52 24.31 -4.16 20.73
CA GLU A 52 22.98 -4.65 20.34
C GLU A 52 22.79 -4.76 18.82
N LEU A 53 23.29 -3.76 18.06
CA LEU A 53 23.26 -3.79 16.59
C LEU A 53 24.07 -4.97 16.05
N GLY A 54 25.26 -5.24 16.58
CA GLY A 54 26.09 -6.39 16.18
C GLY A 54 25.42 -7.74 16.46
N ASN A 55 24.82 -7.89 17.63
CA ASN A 55 24.07 -9.09 18.01
C ASN A 55 22.85 -9.29 17.13
N PHE A 56 22.11 -8.22 16.86
CA PHE A 56 20.93 -8.26 16.01
C PHE A 56 21.28 -8.55 14.55
N HIS A 57 22.30 -7.91 14.00
CA HIS A 57 22.77 -8.19 12.64
C HIS A 57 23.15 -9.66 12.46
N SER A 58 23.88 -10.22 13.44
CA SER A 58 24.25 -11.64 13.45
C SER A 58 23.04 -12.57 13.52
N PHE A 59 22.01 -12.19 14.30
CA PHE A 59 20.75 -12.92 14.35
C PHE A 59 20.04 -12.94 13.00
N ILE A 60 19.94 -11.81 12.30
CA ILE A 60 19.30 -11.72 10.98
C ILE A 60 20.04 -12.60 9.97
N LEU A 61 21.37 -12.50 9.91
CA LEU A 61 22.16 -13.33 8.99
C LEU A 61 21.91 -14.83 9.24
N LYS A 62 21.86 -15.27 10.48
CA LYS A 62 21.57 -16.66 10.84
C LYS A 62 20.13 -17.06 10.46
N ALA A 63 19.15 -16.20 10.72
CA ALA A 63 17.75 -16.45 10.41
C ALA A 63 17.51 -16.59 8.91
N LEU A 64 18.19 -15.82 8.08
CA LEU A 64 18.04 -15.85 6.62
C LEU A 64 18.90 -16.93 5.96
N SER A 65 20.16 -17.09 6.38
CA SER A 65 21.08 -18.06 5.76
C SER A 65 20.61 -19.50 5.91
N SER A 66 19.93 -19.83 7.00
CA SER A 66 19.35 -21.17 7.20
C SER A 66 18.28 -21.55 6.15
N ARG A 67 17.79 -20.58 5.39
CA ARG A 67 16.76 -20.76 4.36
C ARG A 67 17.32 -20.74 2.93
N THR A 68 18.56 -20.30 2.74
CA THR A 68 19.14 -20.06 1.41
C THR A 68 19.22 -21.33 0.55
N GLY A 69 19.64 -22.48 1.13
CA GLY A 69 19.71 -23.74 0.40
C GLY A 69 18.35 -24.20 -0.13
N LYS A 70 17.32 -24.17 0.72
CA LYS A 70 15.93 -24.50 0.33
C LYS A 70 15.39 -23.55 -0.74
N THR A 71 15.76 -22.27 -0.66
CA THR A 71 15.37 -21.26 -1.64
C THR A 71 15.96 -21.54 -3.02
N GLU A 72 17.23 -21.94 -3.11
CA GLU A 72 17.89 -22.26 -4.39
C GLU A 72 17.29 -23.52 -5.04
N GLU A 73 17.00 -24.55 -4.27
CA GLU A 73 16.32 -25.77 -4.74
C GLU A 73 14.93 -25.46 -5.28
N GLU A 74 14.15 -24.74 -4.51
CA GLU A 74 12.77 -24.37 -4.89
C GLU A 74 12.74 -23.47 -6.12
N LEU A 75 13.60 -22.47 -6.21
CA LEU A 75 13.71 -21.61 -7.38
C LEU A 75 14.04 -22.40 -8.64
N LYS A 76 14.97 -23.37 -8.54
CA LYS A 76 15.34 -24.24 -9.67
C LYS A 76 14.14 -25.06 -10.14
N ARG A 77 13.40 -25.64 -9.19
CA ARG A 77 12.17 -26.40 -9.47
C ARG A 77 11.13 -25.53 -10.16
N LEU A 78 10.82 -24.34 -9.59
CA LEU A 78 9.83 -23.41 -10.14
C LEU A 78 10.18 -22.96 -11.56
N MET A 79 11.45 -22.65 -11.82
CA MET A 79 11.89 -22.23 -13.16
C MET A 79 11.79 -23.34 -14.19
N GLN A 80 12.13 -24.57 -13.80
CA GLN A 80 12.03 -25.72 -14.69
C GLN A 80 10.57 -26.06 -15.03
N GLU A 81 9.71 -26.10 -14.02
CA GLU A 81 8.28 -26.35 -14.20
C GLU A 81 7.62 -25.26 -15.04
N ALA A 82 7.87 -23.99 -14.73
CA ALA A 82 7.35 -22.86 -15.48
C ALA A 82 7.85 -22.85 -16.94
N GLY A 83 9.11 -23.20 -17.16
CA GLY A 83 9.67 -23.31 -18.50
C GLY A 83 8.99 -24.42 -19.32
N GLN A 84 8.77 -25.59 -18.73
CA GLN A 84 8.04 -26.69 -19.38
C GLN A 84 6.57 -26.30 -19.66
N GLU A 85 5.88 -25.72 -18.69
CA GLU A 85 4.48 -25.29 -18.85
C GLU A 85 4.34 -24.19 -19.93
N ALA A 86 5.28 -23.24 -19.99
CA ALA A 86 5.26 -22.20 -21.01
C ALA A 86 5.41 -22.77 -22.43
N LEU A 87 6.36 -23.69 -22.62
CA LEU A 87 6.65 -24.29 -23.90
C LEU A 87 5.61 -25.32 -24.37
N SER A 88 4.96 -26.04 -23.45
CA SER A 88 4.00 -27.11 -23.81
C SER A 88 2.86 -26.59 -24.68
N PHE A 89 2.39 -25.38 -24.41
CA PHE A 89 1.33 -24.76 -25.22
C PHE A 89 1.84 -24.37 -26.63
N ASP A 90 3.04 -23.79 -26.68
CA ASP A 90 3.63 -23.34 -27.95
C ASP A 90 4.02 -24.53 -28.83
N ILE A 91 4.51 -25.61 -28.24
CA ILE A 91 4.82 -26.88 -28.91
C ILE A 91 3.58 -27.39 -29.64
N GLY A 92 2.43 -27.44 -28.97
CA GLY A 92 1.17 -27.89 -29.59
C GLY A 92 0.80 -27.06 -30.84
N ILE A 93 0.99 -25.74 -30.78
CA ILE A 93 0.72 -24.86 -31.94
C ILE A 93 1.68 -25.17 -33.12
N TYR A 94 2.97 -25.38 -32.83
CA TYR A 94 3.95 -25.73 -33.84
C TYR A 94 3.64 -27.09 -34.51
N GLU A 95 3.31 -28.10 -33.69
CA GLU A 95 2.92 -29.43 -34.19
C GLU A 95 1.67 -29.40 -35.06
N GLU A 96 0.64 -28.62 -34.68
CA GLU A 96 -0.56 -28.40 -35.50
C GLU A 96 -0.25 -27.78 -36.86
N HIS A 97 0.86 -27.05 -36.99
CA HIS A 97 1.33 -26.47 -38.25
C HIS A 97 2.40 -27.31 -38.94
N GLY A 98 2.57 -28.57 -38.52
CA GLY A 98 3.48 -29.53 -39.18
C GLY A 98 4.96 -29.27 -38.91
N LEU A 99 5.30 -28.55 -37.83
CA LEU A 99 6.65 -28.36 -37.35
C LEU A 99 6.96 -29.37 -36.23
N ASP A 100 8.24 -29.69 -36.04
CA ASP A 100 8.70 -30.63 -35.02
C ASP A 100 9.60 -29.89 -33.98
N PRO A 101 8.97 -29.21 -33.01
CA PRO A 101 9.72 -28.43 -32.01
C PRO A 101 10.49 -29.34 -31.04
N PRO A 102 11.76 -29.05 -30.74
CA PRO A 102 12.52 -29.83 -29.78
C PRO A 102 11.96 -29.60 -28.37
N PRO A 103 11.87 -30.65 -27.55
CA PRO A 103 11.53 -30.48 -26.14
C PRO A 103 12.65 -29.71 -25.40
N LEU A 104 12.30 -29.01 -24.32
CA LEU A 104 13.22 -28.20 -23.51
C LEU A 104 14.55 -28.94 -23.20
N ALA A 105 14.47 -30.24 -22.87
CA ALA A 105 15.64 -31.03 -22.55
C ALA A 105 16.58 -31.30 -23.73
N ALA A 106 16.11 -31.23 -24.97
CA ALA A 106 16.89 -31.52 -26.17
C ALA A 106 17.56 -30.28 -26.77
N SER A 107 17.01 -29.08 -26.58
CA SER A 107 17.62 -27.84 -27.07
C SER A 107 18.69 -27.32 -26.14
N LYS A 108 19.94 -27.29 -26.62
CA LYS A 108 21.07 -26.71 -25.88
C LYS A 108 20.89 -25.21 -25.63
N THR A 109 20.26 -24.50 -26.56
CA THR A 109 20.00 -23.06 -26.48
C THR A 109 18.99 -22.79 -25.36
N MET A 110 17.88 -23.50 -25.34
CA MET A 110 16.87 -23.36 -24.29
C MET A 110 17.41 -23.75 -22.91
N GLN A 111 18.25 -24.78 -22.81
CA GLN A 111 18.92 -25.15 -21.56
C GLN A 111 19.90 -24.05 -21.07
N ALA A 112 20.58 -23.38 -21.98
CA ALA A 112 21.44 -22.24 -21.65
C ALA A 112 20.61 -21.06 -21.13
N VAL A 113 19.46 -20.75 -21.75
CA VAL A 113 18.51 -19.72 -21.29
C VAL A 113 18.00 -20.03 -19.88
N LEU A 114 17.54 -21.25 -19.63
CA LEU A 114 17.06 -21.68 -18.32
C LEU A 114 18.15 -21.54 -17.24
N THR A 115 19.37 -21.95 -17.56
CA THR A 115 20.52 -21.86 -16.67
C THR A 115 20.89 -20.39 -16.38
N ALA A 116 20.85 -19.53 -17.38
CA ALA A 116 21.15 -18.11 -17.22
C ALA A 116 20.07 -17.41 -16.36
N GLY A 117 18.78 -17.69 -16.63
CA GLY A 117 17.66 -17.19 -15.85
C GLY A 117 17.75 -17.59 -14.38
N TYR A 118 18.03 -18.88 -14.12
CA TYR A 118 18.28 -19.38 -12.76
C TYR A 118 19.43 -18.62 -12.06
N LYS A 119 20.59 -18.53 -12.71
CA LYS A 119 21.77 -17.86 -12.13
C LYS A 119 21.48 -16.39 -11.82
N LYS A 120 20.78 -15.69 -12.73
CA LYS A 120 20.38 -14.28 -12.55
C LYS A 120 19.48 -14.12 -11.31
N THR A 121 18.45 -14.92 -11.21
CA THR A 121 17.48 -14.83 -10.11
C THR A 121 18.05 -15.31 -8.78
N ALA A 122 18.81 -16.41 -8.77
CA ALA A 122 19.48 -16.91 -7.57
C ALA A 122 20.49 -15.89 -6.98
N ARG A 123 21.13 -15.09 -7.84
CA ARG A 123 22.00 -14.00 -7.38
C ARG A 123 21.24 -12.93 -6.60
N LEU A 124 20.00 -12.60 -7.01
CA LEU A 124 19.16 -11.66 -6.27
C LEU A 124 18.90 -12.18 -4.86
N PHE A 125 18.56 -13.45 -4.69
CA PHE A 125 18.31 -14.05 -3.37
C PHE A 125 19.57 -14.10 -2.48
N ARG A 126 20.75 -14.35 -3.05
CA ARG A 126 21.99 -14.30 -2.27
C ARG A 126 22.30 -12.91 -1.76
N ASN A 127 22.05 -11.89 -2.58
CA ASN A 127 22.23 -10.51 -2.17
C ASN A 127 21.18 -10.09 -1.12
N LEU A 128 19.96 -10.61 -1.22
CA LEU A 128 18.84 -10.27 -0.34
C LEU A 128 19.17 -10.48 1.14
N THR A 129 19.87 -11.57 1.49
CA THR A 129 20.27 -11.85 2.87
C THR A 129 21.13 -10.72 3.46
N SER A 130 22.14 -10.27 2.72
CA SER A 130 23.04 -9.21 3.17
C SER A 130 22.35 -7.84 3.21
N THR A 131 21.57 -7.52 2.16
CA THR A 131 20.85 -6.24 2.10
C THR A 131 19.79 -6.15 3.20
N THR A 132 19.05 -7.24 3.45
CA THR A 132 18.07 -7.31 4.55
C THR A 132 18.76 -7.10 5.91
N ALA A 133 19.90 -7.78 6.15
CA ALA A 133 20.60 -7.62 7.42
C ALA A 133 21.02 -6.16 7.66
N ASN A 134 21.55 -5.49 6.64
CA ASN A 134 21.98 -4.10 6.73
C ASN A 134 20.77 -3.15 6.93
N THR A 135 19.73 -3.28 6.11
CA THR A 135 18.56 -2.40 6.16
C THR A 135 17.80 -2.56 7.48
N ALA A 136 17.55 -3.80 7.91
CA ALA A 136 16.85 -4.06 9.16
C ALA A 136 17.68 -3.63 10.39
N THR A 137 19.01 -3.76 10.34
CA THR A 137 19.88 -3.26 11.41
C THR A 137 19.78 -1.73 11.51
N LYS A 138 19.71 -1.04 10.37
CA LYS A 138 19.51 0.42 10.34
C LYS A 138 18.15 0.82 10.89
N GLN A 139 17.08 0.13 10.51
CA GLN A 139 15.74 0.36 11.07
C GLN A 139 15.72 0.18 12.59
N PHE A 140 16.41 -0.84 13.09
CA PHE A 140 16.53 -1.08 14.55
C PHE A 140 17.32 0.02 15.24
N GLU A 141 18.43 0.48 14.64
CA GLU A 141 19.21 1.62 15.15
C GLU A 141 18.35 2.87 15.28
N ASP A 142 17.63 3.23 14.20
CA ASP A 142 16.80 4.43 14.16
C ASP A 142 15.68 4.36 15.21
N ALA A 143 15.07 3.19 15.41
CA ALA A 143 14.06 2.99 16.44
C ALA A 143 14.60 3.12 17.87
N LEU A 144 15.80 2.60 18.14
CA LEU A 144 16.47 2.74 19.43
C LEU A 144 16.82 4.21 19.71
N ASP A 145 17.39 4.91 18.73
CA ASP A 145 17.78 6.32 18.88
C ASP A 145 16.54 7.21 19.07
N GLN A 146 15.47 6.97 18.30
CA GLN A 146 14.22 7.70 18.46
C GLN A 146 13.62 7.50 19.86
N ALA A 147 13.53 6.25 20.32
CA ALA A 147 13.02 5.96 21.65
C ALA A 147 13.90 6.58 22.74
N TYR A 148 15.23 6.47 22.63
CA TYR A 148 16.18 7.09 23.54
C TYR A 148 15.99 8.60 23.63
N MET A 149 15.91 9.29 22.49
CA MET A 149 15.68 10.75 22.47
C MET A 149 14.34 11.11 23.10
N GLN A 150 13.26 10.40 22.75
CA GLN A 150 11.92 10.69 23.28
C GLN A 150 11.84 10.54 24.81
N ILE A 151 12.51 9.53 25.38
CA ILE A 151 12.53 9.26 26.81
C ILE A 151 13.43 10.27 27.54
N THR A 152 14.67 10.46 27.07
CA THR A 152 15.68 11.28 27.78
C THR A 152 15.39 12.77 27.72
N THR A 153 14.70 13.25 26.68
CA THR A 153 14.24 14.65 26.60
C THR A 153 12.94 14.90 27.39
N GLY A 154 12.29 13.86 27.89
CA GLY A 154 10.98 13.97 28.54
C GLY A 154 9.83 14.30 27.58
N ALA A 155 10.03 14.18 26.27
CA ALA A 155 8.98 14.45 25.28
C ALA A 155 7.83 13.44 25.36
N PHE A 156 8.14 12.19 25.74
CA PHE A 156 7.17 11.12 25.94
C PHE A 156 7.53 10.32 27.19
N ASP A 157 6.52 9.74 27.84
CA ASP A 157 6.76 8.74 28.87
C ASP A 157 7.36 7.45 28.26
N TYR A 158 8.02 6.66 29.08
CA TYR A 158 8.70 5.44 28.67
C TYR A 158 7.81 4.49 27.85
N ASN A 159 6.60 4.21 28.36
CA ASN A 159 5.71 3.25 27.72
C ASN A 159 5.22 3.76 26.35
N THR A 160 4.94 5.05 26.24
CA THR A 160 4.50 5.69 24.99
C THR A 160 5.62 5.67 23.94
N ALA A 161 6.87 5.99 24.33
CA ALA A 161 8.01 5.97 23.42
C ALA A 161 8.29 4.56 22.89
N ILE A 162 8.32 3.54 23.76
CA ILE A 162 8.52 2.14 23.38
C ILE A 162 7.39 1.65 22.47
N ARG A 163 6.14 1.93 22.86
CA ARG A 163 4.97 1.57 22.03
C ARG A 163 5.05 2.18 20.64
N SER A 164 5.42 3.47 20.53
CA SER A 164 5.55 4.15 19.25
C SER A 164 6.65 3.50 18.40
N ALA A 165 7.82 3.27 18.95
CA ALA A 165 8.93 2.65 18.24
C ALA A 165 8.58 1.24 17.70
N VAL A 166 7.94 0.40 18.52
CA VAL A 166 7.51 -0.95 18.10
C VAL A 166 6.42 -0.89 17.03
N LYS A 167 5.45 0.02 17.16
CA LYS A 167 4.39 0.23 16.15
C LYS A 167 4.96 0.69 14.81
N ASP A 168 5.89 1.63 14.82
CA ASP A 168 6.50 2.17 13.60
C ASP A 168 7.29 1.10 12.86
N LEU A 169 8.09 0.29 13.58
CA LEU A 169 8.77 -0.87 12.98
C LEU A 169 7.79 -1.89 12.39
N ALA A 170 6.77 -2.26 13.14
CA ALA A 170 5.78 -3.23 12.67
C ALA A 170 4.98 -2.72 11.47
N ARG A 171 4.75 -1.40 11.40
CA ARG A 171 4.10 -0.74 10.26
C ARG A 171 4.95 -0.82 9.01
N GLN A 172 6.23 -0.53 9.12
CA GLN A 172 7.17 -0.57 8.00
C GLN A 172 7.43 -2.02 7.52
N GLY A 173 7.43 -3.00 8.45
CA GLY A 173 7.92 -4.36 8.19
C GLY A 173 9.45 -4.40 8.16
N VAL A 174 10.02 -5.56 7.87
CA VAL A 174 11.48 -5.72 7.77
C VAL A 174 11.94 -5.28 6.38
N GLY A 175 12.68 -4.19 6.32
CA GLY A 175 13.29 -3.70 5.09
C GLY A 175 14.33 -4.67 4.55
N ALA A 176 14.24 -5.00 3.26
CA ALA A 176 15.12 -5.94 2.59
C ALA A 176 16.00 -5.28 1.53
N VAL A 177 15.44 -4.38 0.76
CA VAL A 177 16.15 -3.67 -0.31
C VAL A 177 15.90 -2.18 -0.17
N GLN A 178 16.96 -1.41 -0.03
CA GLN A 178 16.88 0.05 -0.06
C GLN A 178 17.34 0.55 -1.42
N TYR A 179 16.49 1.31 -2.07
CA TYR A 179 16.78 1.92 -3.37
C TYR A 179 17.43 3.30 -3.21
N PRO A 180 18.17 3.78 -4.23
CA PRO A 180 18.73 5.14 -4.20
C PRO A 180 17.68 6.25 -4.04
N SER A 181 16.42 5.99 -4.40
CA SER A 181 15.28 6.88 -4.19
C SER A 181 14.86 7.02 -2.72
N GLY A 182 15.44 6.26 -1.81
CA GLY A 182 15.00 6.18 -0.40
C GLY A 182 13.93 5.12 -0.14
N HIS A 183 13.30 4.58 -1.20
CA HIS A 183 12.31 3.53 -1.07
C HIS A 183 12.91 2.25 -0.48
N VAL A 184 12.14 1.55 0.37
CA VAL A 184 12.56 0.31 1.02
C VAL A 184 11.53 -0.78 0.78
N ASP A 185 11.92 -1.82 0.05
CA ASP A 185 11.10 -3.04 -0.08
C ASP A 185 11.20 -3.89 1.18
N THR A 186 10.06 -4.42 1.62
CA THR A 186 10.04 -5.49 2.62
C THR A 186 10.54 -6.80 2.02
N ILE A 187 10.92 -7.75 2.88
CA ILE A 187 11.40 -9.09 2.45
C ILE A 187 10.39 -9.74 1.50
N GLU A 188 9.12 -9.70 1.83
CA GLU A 188 8.07 -10.34 1.06
C GLU A 188 7.91 -9.72 -0.33
N VAL A 189 7.92 -8.38 -0.42
CA VAL A 189 7.81 -7.66 -1.70
C VAL A 189 9.01 -7.97 -2.58
N ALA A 190 10.22 -7.94 -2.03
CA ALA A 190 11.45 -8.24 -2.74
C ALA A 190 11.47 -9.70 -3.26
N VAL A 191 11.05 -10.67 -2.43
CA VAL A 191 10.96 -12.09 -2.81
C VAL A 191 9.91 -12.28 -3.91
N ARG A 192 8.71 -11.75 -3.74
CA ARG A 192 7.64 -11.85 -4.75
C ARG A 192 8.10 -11.30 -6.10
N ARG A 193 8.68 -10.11 -6.10
CA ARG A 193 9.18 -9.46 -7.31
C ARG A 193 10.27 -10.30 -7.98
N ALA A 194 11.25 -10.78 -7.23
CA ALA A 194 12.35 -11.58 -7.75
C ALA A 194 11.86 -12.89 -8.40
N VAL A 195 10.91 -13.59 -7.75
CA VAL A 195 10.37 -14.86 -8.27
C VAL A 195 9.50 -14.62 -9.50
N VAL A 196 8.47 -13.78 -9.40
CA VAL A 196 7.52 -13.57 -10.51
C VAL A 196 8.25 -13.05 -11.74
N THR A 197 9.08 -12.00 -11.56
CA THR A 197 9.80 -11.40 -12.69
C THR A 197 10.85 -12.35 -13.26
N GLY A 198 11.65 -12.98 -12.40
CA GLY A 198 12.72 -13.88 -12.85
C GLY A 198 12.21 -15.12 -13.59
N VAL A 199 11.14 -15.74 -13.08
CA VAL A 199 10.55 -16.92 -13.72
C VAL A 199 9.82 -16.55 -14.99
N ASN A 200 8.98 -15.48 -14.97
CA ASN A 200 8.25 -15.06 -16.16
C ASN A 200 9.21 -14.63 -17.29
N GLN A 201 10.22 -13.81 -17.00
CA GLN A 201 11.22 -13.42 -18.01
C GLN A 201 11.95 -14.62 -18.59
N THR A 202 12.30 -15.61 -17.76
CA THR A 202 12.96 -16.83 -18.25
C THR A 202 12.04 -17.65 -19.15
N ALA A 203 10.76 -17.81 -18.77
CA ALA A 203 9.75 -18.50 -19.58
C ALA A 203 9.53 -17.80 -20.94
N LEU A 204 9.38 -16.48 -20.95
CA LEU A 204 9.24 -15.69 -22.17
C LEU A 204 10.47 -15.77 -23.08
N GLN A 205 11.67 -15.82 -22.49
CA GLN A 205 12.89 -15.98 -23.27
C GLN A 205 13.02 -17.40 -23.85
N LEU A 206 12.54 -18.44 -23.15
CA LEU A 206 12.43 -19.79 -23.69
C LEU A 206 11.46 -19.82 -24.88
N GLN A 207 10.28 -19.21 -24.77
CA GLN A 207 9.31 -19.09 -25.87
C GLN A 207 9.89 -18.33 -27.06
N SER A 208 10.62 -17.22 -26.82
CA SER A 208 11.32 -16.48 -27.87
C SER A 208 12.38 -17.33 -28.55
N THR A 209 13.15 -18.09 -27.79
CA THR A 209 14.20 -18.98 -28.32
C THR A 209 13.60 -20.10 -29.16
N LEU A 210 12.50 -20.72 -28.69
CA LEU A 210 11.80 -21.73 -29.47
C LEU A 210 11.23 -21.14 -30.78
N ALA A 211 10.68 -19.93 -30.74
CA ALA A 211 10.18 -19.24 -31.93
C ALA A 211 11.32 -18.96 -32.95
N ASP A 212 12.55 -18.65 -32.47
CA ASP A 212 13.72 -18.50 -33.34
C ASP A 212 14.14 -19.85 -33.94
N GLU A 213 14.15 -20.93 -33.17
CA GLU A 213 14.47 -22.27 -33.66
C GLU A 213 13.43 -22.77 -34.68
N MET A 214 12.17 -22.37 -34.56
CA MET A 214 11.08 -22.72 -35.47
C MET A 214 10.91 -21.73 -36.62
N GLY A 215 11.69 -20.66 -36.69
CA GLY A 215 11.58 -19.63 -37.74
C GLY A 215 10.25 -18.85 -37.69
N CYS A 216 9.58 -18.79 -36.52
CA CYS A 216 8.30 -18.13 -36.36
C CYS A 216 8.48 -16.65 -36.01
N ASP A 217 8.02 -15.77 -36.90
CA ASP A 217 8.10 -14.32 -36.72
C ASP A 217 6.89 -13.73 -35.99
N LEU A 218 5.70 -14.28 -36.24
CA LEU A 218 4.47 -13.70 -35.69
C LEU A 218 4.11 -14.32 -34.34
N VAL A 219 3.72 -13.45 -33.42
CA VAL A 219 3.23 -13.84 -32.09
C VAL A 219 1.94 -13.12 -31.74
N GLU A 220 1.05 -13.79 -31.03
CA GLU A 220 -0.11 -13.18 -30.40
C GLU A 220 0.16 -13.03 -28.91
N THR A 221 -0.05 -11.82 -28.37
CA THR A 221 0.09 -11.55 -26.93
C THR A 221 -1.11 -12.06 -26.15
N THR A 222 -0.88 -12.56 -24.95
CA THR A 222 -1.99 -13.01 -24.11
C THR A 222 -2.82 -11.83 -23.61
N ALA A 223 -4.09 -12.08 -23.33
CA ALA A 223 -4.99 -11.13 -22.73
C ALA A 223 -5.68 -11.73 -21.50
N HIS A 224 -5.95 -10.91 -20.52
CA HIS A 224 -6.71 -11.30 -19.33
C HIS A 224 -7.41 -10.09 -18.70
N ALA A 225 -8.50 -10.34 -18.01
CA ALA A 225 -9.12 -9.34 -17.15
C ALA A 225 -8.17 -8.99 -16.00
N GLY A 226 -8.25 -7.76 -15.49
CA GLY A 226 -7.36 -7.29 -14.44
C GLY A 226 -5.93 -6.95 -14.91
N ALA A 227 -5.72 -6.76 -16.22
CA ALA A 227 -4.49 -6.20 -16.76
C ALA A 227 -4.33 -4.74 -16.35
N ARG A 228 -3.08 -4.30 -16.18
CA ARG A 228 -2.79 -2.87 -15.94
C ARG A 228 -3.26 -2.05 -17.15
N PRO A 229 -3.73 -0.80 -16.92
CA PRO A 229 -4.26 0.02 -18.01
C PRO A 229 -3.31 0.23 -19.18
N ASP A 230 -2.00 0.37 -18.92
CA ASP A 230 -0.96 0.51 -19.95
C ASP A 230 -0.72 -0.76 -20.77
N HIS A 231 -1.08 -1.93 -20.22
CA HIS A 231 -0.97 -3.20 -20.93
C HIS A 231 -2.21 -3.56 -21.78
N VAL A 232 -3.36 -2.93 -21.50
CA VAL A 232 -4.62 -3.20 -22.22
C VAL A 232 -4.49 -2.92 -23.71
N VAL A 233 -3.70 -1.92 -24.09
CA VAL A 233 -3.58 -1.44 -25.49
C VAL A 233 -2.97 -2.46 -26.44
N TRP A 234 -2.15 -3.38 -25.96
CA TRP A 234 -1.46 -4.37 -26.78
C TRP A 234 -1.85 -5.83 -26.47
N GLN A 235 -2.65 -6.09 -25.42
CA GLN A 235 -3.04 -7.47 -25.14
C GLN A 235 -3.97 -8.04 -26.23
N GLY A 236 -3.81 -9.33 -26.50
CA GLY A 236 -4.57 -10.04 -27.53
C GLY A 236 -4.30 -9.54 -28.95
N GLN A 237 -3.17 -8.85 -29.21
CA GLN A 237 -2.79 -8.37 -30.53
C GLN A 237 -1.70 -9.25 -31.13
N ILE A 238 -1.59 -9.21 -32.46
CA ILE A 238 -0.57 -9.94 -33.24
C ILE A 238 0.56 -8.98 -33.59
N PHE A 239 1.79 -9.42 -33.38
CA PHE A 239 3.00 -8.63 -33.62
C PHE A 239 4.05 -9.41 -34.39
N SER A 240 4.93 -8.69 -35.13
CA SER A 240 6.11 -9.23 -35.77
C SER A 240 7.32 -9.08 -34.82
N ARG A 241 7.98 -10.21 -34.54
CA ARG A 241 9.19 -10.23 -33.69
C ARG A 241 10.40 -9.61 -34.38
N SER A 242 10.51 -9.77 -35.70
CA SER A 242 11.58 -9.18 -36.49
C SER A 242 11.37 -7.69 -36.78
N GLY A 243 10.15 -7.17 -36.61
CA GLY A 243 9.76 -5.82 -37.01
C GLY A 243 9.74 -5.58 -38.51
N LYS A 244 9.87 -6.63 -39.33
CA LYS A 244 9.95 -6.52 -40.78
C LYS A 244 8.60 -6.64 -41.49
N SER A 245 7.55 -7.00 -40.77
CA SER A 245 6.21 -7.13 -41.34
C SER A 245 5.64 -5.77 -41.71
N THR A 246 5.01 -5.68 -42.90
CA THR A 246 4.25 -4.50 -43.29
C THR A 246 2.80 -4.52 -42.78
N LYS A 247 2.35 -5.68 -42.30
CA LYS A 247 0.99 -5.91 -41.83
C LYS A 247 0.86 -5.86 -40.31
N TYR A 248 1.89 -6.29 -39.58
CA TYR A 248 1.89 -6.39 -38.13
C TYR A 248 2.93 -5.46 -37.52
N GLN A 249 2.57 -4.81 -36.44
CA GLN A 249 3.45 -3.88 -35.71
C GLN A 249 4.66 -4.62 -35.10
N ASP A 250 5.72 -3.87 -34.86
CA ASP A 250 6.91 -4.39 -34.16
C ASP A 250 6.56 -4.80 -32.73
N PHE A 251 6.93 -6.02 -32.37
CA PHE A 251 6.65 -6.61 -31.07
C PHE A 251 7.31 -5.83 -29.93
N VAL A 252 8.59 -5.52 -30.04
CA VAL A 252 9.35 -4.87 -28.98
C VAL A 252 8.90 -3.43 -28.78
N GLN A 253 8.72 -2.68 -29.87
CA GLN A 253 8.30 -1.28 -29.79
C GLN A 253 6.88 -1.13 -29.23
N SER A 254 5.96 -2.03 -29.62
CA SER A 254 4.55 -1.92 -29.22
C SER A 254 4.28 -2.40 -27.81
N THR A 255 5.01 -3.43 -27.34
CA THR A 255 4.76 -4.06 -26.05
C THR A 255 5.78 -3.68 -24.98
N GLY A 256 6.87 -2.99 -25.36
CA GLY A 256 7.99 -2.73 -24.48
C GLY A 256 8.71 -4.00 -23.98
N TYR A 257 8.59 -5.13 -24.70
CA TYR A 257 9.25 -6.38 -24.31
C TYR A 257 10.75 -6.18 -24.06
N GLY A 258 11.24 -6.72 -22.95
CA GLY A 258 12.62 -6.53 -22.49
C GLY A 258 12.85 -5.31 -21.60
N THR A 259 11.83 -4.47 -21.42
CA THR A 259 11.87 -3.36 -20.44
C THR A 259 11.14 -3.74 -19.17
N GLY A 260 11.40 -3.01 -18.09
CA GLY A 260 10.68 -3.22 -16.82
C GLY A 260 9.18 -2.91 -16.93
N ALA A 261 8.77 -1.92 -17.74
CA ALA A 261 7.37 -1.49 -17.94
C ALA A 261 6.58 -2.38 -18.89
N GLY A 262 7.25 -3.02 -19.84
CA GLY A 262 6.61 -3.72 -20.92
C GLY A 262 6.19 -5.14 -20.57
N LEU A 263 5.89 -5.88 -21.65
CA LEU A 263 5.53 -7.29 -21.58
C LEU A 263 6.68 -8.10 -20.93
N GLY A 264 6.35 -8.90 -19.93
CA GLY A 264 7.33 -9.66 -19.15
C GLY A 264 8.15 -8.81 -18.18
N GLY A 265 7.83 -7.52 -18.03
CA GLY A 265 8.42 -6.64 -17.04
C GLY A 265 7.98 -6.96 -15.62
N TRP A 266 8.20 -6.02 -14.70
CA TRP A 266 7.90 -6.24 -13.27
C TRP A 266 6.44 -6.53 -13.00
N ASN A 267 6.16 -7.63 -12.30
CA ASN A 267 4.82 -8.11 -11.99
C ASN A 267 3.88 -8.28 -13.21
N CYS A 268 4.41 -8.25 -14.43
CA CYS A 268 3.63 -8.53 -15.63
C CYS A 268 3.19 -9.99 -15.63
N ARG A 269 1.91 -10.24 -15.96
CA ARG A 269 1.32 -11.57 -16.05
C ARG A 269 1.02 -11.98 -17.49
N HIS A 270 1.40 -11.14 -18.44
CA HIS A 270 1.23 -11.43 -19.86
C HIS A 270 2.37 -12.32 -20.36
N SER A 271 2.03 -13.08 -21.38
CA SER A 271 2.92 -13.89 -22.18
C SER A 271 2.61 -13.64 -23.66
N PHE A 272 3.23 -14.39 -24.53
CA PHE A 272 2.90 -14.46 -25.97
C PHE A 272 3.03 -15.90 -26.42
N PHE A 273 2.51 -16.22 -27.60
CA PHE A 273 2.58 -17.54 -28.21
C PHE A 273 2.68 -17.41 -29.73
N PRO A 274 3.17 -18.42 -30.45
CA PRO A 274 3.32 -18.36 -31.89
C PRO A 274 1.97 -18.17 -32.61
N TYR A 275 1.98 -17.35 -33.67
CA TYR A 275 0.84 -17.14 -34.53
C TYR A 275 1.22 -17.42 -35.97
N PHE A 276 0.39 -18.12 -36.70
CA PHE A 276 0.53 -18.38 -38.13
C PHE A 276 -0.58 -17.68 -38.91
N GLU A 277 -0.23 -17.06 -40.03
CA GLU A 277 -1.23 -16.37 -40.86
C GLU A 277 -2.32 -17.33 -41.32
N GLY A 278 -3.56 -16.91 -41.14
CA GLY A 278 -4.73 -17.75 -41.44
C GLY A 278 -5.28 -18.55 -40.26
N SER A 279 -4.53 -18.64 -39.16
CA SER A 279 -5.04 -19.25 -37.91
C SER A 279 -6.08 -18.36 -37.26
N PRO A 280 -7.08 -18.93 -36.57
CA PRO A 280 -8.00 -18.16 -35.77
C PRO A 280 -7.25 -17.45 -34.62
N ARG A 281 -7.68 -16.24 -34.31
CA ARG A 281 -7.15 -15.50 -33.14
C ARG A 281 -7.64 -16.13 -31.84
N ALA A 282 -6.76 -16.18 -30.86
CA ALA A 282 -7.14 -16.67 -29.54
C ALA A 282 -8.05 -15.68 -28.79
N TYR A 283 -7.94 -14.38 -29.10
CA TYR A 283 -8.74 -13.33 -28.45
C TYR A 283 -9.56 -12.54 -29.47
N THR A 284 -10.90 -12.61 -29.34
CA THR A 284 -11.81 -11.82 -30.16
C THR A 284 -11.99 -10.41 -29.59
N PRO A 285 -12.43 -9.43 -30.42
CA PRO A 285 -12.74 -8.10 -29.93
C PRO A 285 -13.76 -8.09 -28.78
N GLU A 286 -14.74 -8.99 -28.81
CA GLU A 286 -15.76 -9.14 -27.76
C GLU A 286 -15.15 -9.62 -26.45
N MET A 287 -14.23 -10.59 -26.48
CA MET A 287 -13.49 -11.05 -25.30
C MET A 287 -12.64 -9.93 -24.70
N LEU A 288 -11.94 -9.17 -25.54
CA LEU A 288 -11.12 -8.05 -25.09
C LEU A 288 -11.98 -6.94 -24.45
N ALA A 289 -13.13 -6.65 -25.04
CA ALA A 289 -14.09 -5.70 -24.48
C ALA A 289 -14.62 -6.18 -23.11
N GLN A 290 -14.90 -7.48 -22.97
CA GLN A 290 -15.33 -8.07 -21.69
C GLN A 290 -14.26 -7.98 -20.61
N TYR A 291 -12.97 -8.13 -20.96
CA TYR A 291 -11.88 -7.99 -19.99
C TYR A 291 -11.72 -6.56 -19.44
N GLY A 292 -12.22 -5.56 -20.14
CA GLY A 292 -12.27 -4.18 -19.71
C GLY A 292 -13.59 -3.77 -19.04
N ALA A 293 -14.55 -4.69 -18.89
CA ALA A 293 -15.87 -4.38 -18.35
C ALA A 293 -15.80 -4.04 -16.84
N GLU A 294 -16.65 -3.10 -16.44
CA GLU A 294 -16.83 -2.72 -15.04
C GLU A 294 -17.89 -3.61 -14.37
N ASP A 295 -17.55 -4.89 -14.19
CA ASP A 295 -18.50 -5.92 -13.70
C ASP A 295 -18.56 -6.04 -12.19
N TYR A 296 -17.66 -5.37 -11.46
CA TYR A 296 -17.60 -5.40 -10.01
C TYR A 296 -18.25 -4.14 -9.43
N GLU A 297 -18.98 -4.29 -8.34
CA GLU A 297 -19.60 -3.17 -7.64
C GLU A 297 -19.27 -3.23 -6.15
N TYR A 298 -18.91 -2.06 -5.59
CA TYR A 298 -18.71 -1.89 -4.16
C TYR A 298 -19.20 -0.50 -3.73
N ASN A 299 -20.14 -0.45 -2.78
CA ASN A 299 -20.76 0.78 -2.27
C ASN A 299 -21.31 1.69 -3.39
N GLY A 300 -21.96 1.08 -4.42
CA GLY A 300 -22.53 1.80 -5.56
C GLY A 300 -21.51 2.23 -6.62
N ARG A 301 -20.21 1.96 -6.43
CA ARG A 301 -19.18 2.22 -7.43
C ARG A 301 -18.94 0.97 -8.28
N ARG A 302 -19.04 1.12 -9.60
CA ARG A 302 -18.63 0.08 -10.55
C ARG A 302 -17.11 0.14 -10.78
N MET A 303 -16.51 -1.02 -10.95
CA MET A 303 -15.06 -1.20 -11.05
C MET A 303 -14.74 -2.29 -12.08
N THR A 304 -13.61 -2.11 -12.76
CA THR A 304 -12.97 -3.19 -13.54
C THR A 304 -12.40 -4.25 -12.59
N GLU A 305 -12.04 -5.42 -13.13
CA GLU A 305 -11.36 -6.46 -12.36
C GLU A 305 -10.03 -5.96 -11.77
N TYR A 306 -9.30 -5.12 -12.51
CA TYR A 306 -8.05 -4.52 -12.00
C TYR A 306 -8.32 -3.66 -10.76
N GLU A 307 -9.28 -2.74 -10.83
CA GLU A 307 -9.63 -1.87 -9.70
C GLU A 307 -10.10 -2.67 -8.47
N ALA A 308 -11.00 -3.62 -8.70
CA ALA A 308 -11.52 -4.48 -7.64
C ALA A 308 -10.40 -5.30 -6.99
N ALA A 309 -9.46 -5.84 -7.79
CA ALA A 309 -8.29 -6.56 -7.28
C ALA A 309 -7.34 -5.63 -6.49
N GLN A 310 -7.12 -4.40 -6.91
CA GLN A 310 -6.29 -3.43 -6.17
C GLN A 310 -6.94 -3.05 -4.84
N GLN A 311 -8.26 -2.84 -4.83
CA GLN A 311 -8.99 -2.56 -3.60
C GLN A 311 -8.95 -3.74 -2.63
N GLN A 312 -9.11 -4.97 -3.12
CA GLN A 312 -8.95 -6.17 -2.30
C GLN A 312 -7.55 -6.26 -1.70
N ARG A 313 -6.50 -6.06 -2.52
CA ARG A 313 -5.11 -6.06 -2.04
C ARG A 313 -4.83 -5.00 -0.99
N TYR A 314 -5.44 -3.82 -1.14
CA TYR A 314 -5.31 -2.76 -0.12
C TYR A 314 -5.86 -3.23 1.23
N ILE A 315 -7.07 -3.81 1.24
CA ILE A 315 -7.69 -4.32 2.48
C ILE A 315 -6.83 -5.46 3.08
N GLU A 316 -6.37 -6.39 2.25
CA GLU A 316 -5.49 -7.50 2.65
C GLU A 316 -4.18 -7.00 3.28
N ARG A 317 -3.55 -5.97 2.69
CA ARG A 317 -2.35 -5.33 3.25
C ARG A 317 -2.63 -4.68 4.61
N GLN A 318 -3.80 -4.02 4.79
CA GLN A 318 -4.17 -3.44 6.08
C GLN A 318 -4.36 -4.52 7.14
N ILE A 319 -5.06 -5.61 6.81
CA ILE A 319 -5.22 -6.76 7.74
C ILE A 319 -3.84 -7.31 8.12
N ARG A 320 -2.97 -7.56 7.15
CA ARG A 320 -1.62 -8.09 7.37
C ARG A 320 -0.75 -7.15 8.19
N ARG A 321 -0.79 -5.85 7.92
CA ARG A 321 -0.09 -4.83 8.70
C ARG A 321 -0.49 -4.84 10.16
N TRP A 322 -1.80 -4.85 10.46
CA TRP A 322 -2.29 -4.86 11.83
C TRP A 322 -1.99 -6.19 12.55
N LYS A 323 -1.93 -7.30 11.81
CA LYS A 323 -1.47 -8.58 12.37
C LYS A 323 0.02 -8.55 12.72
N ARG A 324 0.86 -7.97 11.88
CA ARG A 324 2.29 -7.75 12.21
C ARG A 324 2.44 -6.87 13.44
N GLU A 325 1.70 -5.77 13.52
CA GLU A 325 1.71 -4.89 14.69
C GLU A 325 1.28 -5.64 15.95
N TYR A 326 0.20 -6.41 15.88
CA TYR A 326 -0.24 -7.25 16.98
C TYR A 326 0.87 -8.19 17.46
N THR A 327 1.49 -8.93 16.54
CA THR A 327 2.56 -9.88 16.87
C THR A 327 3.79 -9.19 17.47
N ALA A 328 4.19 -8.03 16.97
CA ALA A 328 5.33 -7.27 17.48
C ALA A 328 5.02 -6.71 18.88
N MET A 329 3.84 -6.16 19.10
CA MET A 329 3.39 -5.66 20.40
C MET A 329 3.30 -6.77 21.45
N ASP A 330 2.74 -7.93 21.07
CA ASP A 330 2.67 -9.11 21.94
C ASP A 330 4.07 -9.62 22.31
N ALA A 331 4.97 -9.73 21.34
CA ALA A 331 6.36 -10.13 21.56
C ALA A 331 7.13 -9.18 22.48
N ALA A 332 6.78 -7.89 22.51
CA ALA A 332 7.33 -6.88 23.40
C ALA A 332 6.65 -6.83 24.77
N GLY A 333 5.58 -7.61 24.99
CA GLY A 333 4.77 -7.57 26.21
C GLY A 333 3.93 -6.30 26.36
N LEU A 334 3.61 -5.63 25.25
CA LEU A 334 2.83 -4.39 25.20
C LEU A 334 1.33 -4.68 24.97
N ASP A 335 0.47 -3.69 25.26
CA ASP A 335 -0.96 -3.82 25.04
C ASP A 335 -1.31 -3.95 23.56
N THR A 336 -2.02 -5.00 23.21
CA THR A 336 -2.43 -5.39 21.85
C THR A 336 -3.87 -5.01 21.52
N GLY A 337 -4.61 -4.37 22.41
CA GLY A 337 -6.05 -4.14 22.28
C GLY A 337 -6.42 -3.33 21.03
N GLU A 338 -5.68 -2.29 20.73
CA GLU A 338 -5.90 -1.46 19.54
C GLU A 338 -5.66 -2.25 18.24
N SER A 339 -4.52 -2.94 18.13
CA SER A 339 -4.20 -3.73 16.95
C SER A 339 -5.23 -4.85 16.73
N ALA A 340 -5.69 -5.49 17.81
CA ALA A 340 -6.75 -6.50 17.77
C ALA A 340 -8.09 -5.93 17.26
N ALA A 341 -8.48 -4.76 17.72
CA ALA A 341 -9.70 -4.08 17.26
C ALA A 341 -9.61 -3.70 15.77
N LYS A 342 -8.46 -3.18 15.34
CA LYS A 342 -8.22 -2.83 13.93
C LYS A 342 -8.20 -4.06 13.01
N ILE A 343 -7.59 -5.17 13.41
CA ILE A 343 -7.65 -6.44 12.66
C ILE A 343 -9.11 -6.80 12.39
N ARG A 344 -9.94 -6.74 13.41
CA ARG A 344 -11.34 -7.12 13.31
C ARG A 344 -12.13 -6.18 12.39
N SER A 345 -11.95 -4.88 12.54
CA SER A 345 -12.59 -3.89 11.67
C SER A 345 -12.24 -4.10 10.20
N TRP A 346 -10.95 -4.32 9.88
CA TRP A 346 -10.53 -4.59 8.52
C TRP A 346 -11.01 -5.94 7.97
N GLN A 347 -11.13 -6.97 8.82
CA GLN A 347 -11.70 -8.26 8.43
C GLN A 347 -13.22 -8.16 8.13
N GLU A 348 -13.96 -7.36 8.89
CA GLU A 348 -15.37 -7.09 8.62
C GLU A 348 -15.53 -6.35 7.28
N ARG A 349 -14.69 -5.37 7.03
CA ARG A 349 -14.63 -4.66 5.76
C ARG A 349 -14.27 -5.59 4.59
N GLN A 350 -13.28 -6.48 4.75
CA GLN A 350 -12.96 -7.51 3.77
C GLN A 350 -14.18 -8.38 3.45
N LYS A 351 -14.86 -8.83 4.49
CA LYS A 351 -16.06 -9.65 4.33
C LYS A 351 -17.16 -8.93 3.55
N ASP A 352 -17.37 -7.66 3.85
CA ASP A 352 -18.36 -6.82 3.16
C ASP A 352 -17.96 -6.60 1.70
N PHE A 353 -16.71 -6.24 1.44
CA PHE A 353 -16.16 -6.06 0.10
C PHE A 353 -16.32 -7.33 -0.76
N LEU A 354 -15.94 -8.50 -0.22
CA LEU A 354 -16.06 -9.77 -0.94
C LEU A 354 -17.52 -10.18 -1.19
N LYS A 355 -18.41 -9.83 -0.26
CA LYS A 355 -19.86 -10.08 -0.43
C LYS A 355 -20.44 -9.26 -1.57
N GLN A 356 -20.06 -7.99 -1.70
CA GLN A 356 -20.58 -7.10 -2.74
C GLN A 356 -19.95 -7.40 -4.11
N THR A 357 -18.64 -7.61 -4.18
CA THR A 357 -17.92 -7.84 -5.42
C THR A 357 -17.97 -9.28 -5.95
N GLY A 358 -18.29 -10.26 -5.10
CA GLY A 358 -18.22 -11.67 -5.47
C GLY A 358 -16.79 -12.23 -5.59
N LEU A 359 -15.75 -11.44 -5.29
CA LEU A 359 -14.37 -11.89 -5.33
C LEU A 359 -14.08 -12.95 -4.26
N LYS A 360 -13.10 -13.80 -4.54
CA LYS A 360 -12.69 -14.84 -3.60
C LYS A 360 -11.67 -14.30 -2.60
N ARG A 361 -11.83 -14.66 -1.33
CA ARG A 361 -10.88 -14.36 -0.28
C ARG A 361 -9.52 -15.03 -0.55
N GLN A 362 -8.45 -14.28 -0.32
CA GLN A 362 -7.07 -14.76 -0.43
C GLN A 362 -6.39 -14.67 0.94
N SER A 363 -6.67 -15.66 1.79
CA SER A 363 -6.25 -15.70 3.20
C SER A 363 -4.74 -15.58 3.38
N ASP A 364 -3.96 -16.12 2.45
CA ASP A 364 -2.49 -16.12 2.51
C ASP A 364 -1.91 -14.72 2.38
N ARG A 365 -2.63 -13.81 1.72
CA ARG A 365 -2.26 -12.39 1.61
C ARG A 365 -2.59 -11.59 2.87
N GLU A 366 -3.57 -12.04 3.65
CA GLU A 366 -3.97 -11.41 4.91
C GLU A 366 -3.11 -11.86 6.09
N ASN A 367 -2.45 -13.01 6.00
CA ASN A 367 -1.77 -13.65 7.10
C ASN A 367 -0.25 -13.54 6.98
N PRO A 368 0.44 -12.93 7.96
CA PRO A 368 1.87 -13.15 8.10
C PRO A 368 2.12 -14.62 8.46
N ALA A 369 3.32 -15.12 8.14
CA ALA A 369 3.68 -16.50 8.48
C ALA A 369 3.56 -16.75 9.99
N GLY A 370 3.17 -17.95 10.36
CA GLY A 370 2.90 -18.32 11.74
C GLY A 370 1.58 -17.79 12.30
N TRP A 371 0.79 -17.06 11.50
CA TRP A 371 -0.54 -16.62 11.90
C TRP A 371 -1.57 -17.75 11.74
N GLY A 372 -1.89 -18.42 12.84
CA GLY A 372 -2.81 -19.55 12.87
C GLY A 372 -4.01 -19.31 13.78
N HIS A 373 -4.67 -20.42 14.14
CA HIS A 373 -5.83 -20.38 15.03
C HIS A 373 -5.51 -19.83 16.43
N GLU A 374 -4.31 -20.09 16.94
CA GLU A 374 -3.88 -19.61 18.24
C GLU A 374 -3.85 -18.07 18.28
N GLN A 375 -3.19 -17.44 17.29
CA GLN A 375 -3.11 -15.99 17.16
C GLN A 375 -4.49 -15.38 16.93
N ALA A 376 -5.33 -16.01 16.09
CA ALA A 376 -6.70 -15.55 15.86
C ALA A 376 -7.53 -15.59 17.15
N ASN A 377 -7.42 -16.65 17.96
CA ASN A 377 -8.09 -16.77 19.24
C ASN A 377 -7.55 -15.76 20.26
N SER A 378 -6.25 -15.50 20.24
CA SER A 378 -5.61 -14.48 21.08
C SER A 378 -6.12 -13.07 20.76
N VAL A 379 -6.28 -12.74 19.47
CA VAL A 379 -6.92 -11.49 19.04
C VAL A 379 -8.35 -11.39 19.55
N LEU A 380 -9.15 -12.46 19.39
CA LEU A 380 -10.53 -12.48 19.91
C LEU A 380 -10.59 -12.31 21.41
N SER A 381 -9.65 -12.92 22.15
CA SER A 381 -9.51 -12.77 23.59
C SER A 381 -9.15 -11.34 23.98
N SER A 382 -8.19 -10.71 23.27
CA SER A 382 -7.79 -9.33 23.47
C SER A 382 -8.94 -8.35 23.21
N VAL A 383 -9.70 -8.54 22.14
CA VAL A 383 -10.91 -7.74 21.84
C VAL A 383 -11.96 -7.91 22.96
N LYS A 384 -12.24 -9.15 23.37
CA LYS A 384 -13.18 -9.42 24.47
C LYS A 384 -12.72 -8.80 25.79
N LYS A 385 -11.42 -8.87 26.09
CA LYS A 385 -10.82 -8.24 27.26
C LYS A 385 -10.97 -6.73 27.22
N SER A 386 -10.67 -6.10 26.09
CA SER A 386 -10.86 -4.65 25.90
C SER A 386 -12.32 -4.25 25.97
N GLN A 387 -13.24 -5.03 25.37
CA GLN A 387 -14.67 -4.81 25.48
C GLN A 387 -15.18 -5.03 26.91
N ARG A 388 -14.70 -6.05 27.63
CA ARG A 388 -15.04 -6.24 29.04
C ARG A 388 -14.49 -5.13 29.92
N ALA A 389 -13.27 -4.65 29.65
CA ALA A 389 -12.70 -3.50 30.35
C ALA A 389 -13.50 -2.21 30.03
N ALA A 390 -13.91 -2.01 28.79
CA ALA A 390 -14.78 -0.91 28.40
C ALA A 390 -16.18 -1.04 29.01
N ASN A 391 -16.76 -2.25 29.01
CA ASN A 391 -18.05 -2.52 29.65
C ASN A 391 -17.96 -2.47 31.17
N ALA A 392 -16.84 -2.94 31.79
CA ALA A 392 -16.60 -2.79 33.21
C ALA A 392 -16.37 -1.33 33.63
N LEU A 393 -15.70 -0.54 32.76
CA LEU A 393 -15.65 0.92 32.89
C LEU A 393 -17.05 1.53 32.68
N PHE A 394 -17.84 0.95 31.77
CA PHE A 394 -19.25 1.32 31.56
C PHE A 394 -20.11 0.88 32.74
N ASP A 395 -19.94 -0.35 33.25
CA ASP A 395 -20.66 -0.89 34.42
C ASP A 395 -20.22 -0.28 35.74
N LEU A 396 -18.92 0.04 35.92
CA LEU A 396 -18.38 0.82 37.05
C LEU A 396 -18.78 2.31 36.96
N GLY A 397 -19.10 2.77 35.75
CA GLY A 397 -19.60 4.11 35.51
C GLY A 397 -21.11 4.21 35.44
N SER A 398 -21.84 3.07 35.51
CA SER A 398 -23.30 3.09 35.51
C SER A 398 -23.88 3.74 36.77
N ASP A 399 -23.06 3.96 37.81
CA ASP A 399 -23.57 4.64 38.99
C ASP A 399 -23.24 6.13 39.08
N ASP A 400 -22.20 6.71 38.43
CA ASP A 400 -22.02 8.18 38.49
C ASP A 400 -21.23 8.78 37.32
N LYS A 401 -20.13 8.16 36.84
CA LYS A 401 -19.22 8.79 35.88
C LYS A 401 -19.68 8.73 34.41
N ASN A 402 -20.46 7.73 34.03
CA ASN A 402 -21.00 7.63 32.66
C ASN A 402 -22.29 8.41 32.49
N LEU A 403 -23.07 8.47 33.54
CA LEU A 403 -24.19 9.42 33.60
C LEU A 403 -23.63 10.85 33.51
N GLU A 404 -22.53 11.13 34.21
CA GLU A 404 -21.83 12.42 34.16
C GLU A 404 -21.22 12.69 32.77
N ALA A 405 -20.61 11.70 32.10
CA ALA A 405 -20.09 11.83 30.74
C ALA A 405 -21.22 11.96 29.70
N TYR A 406 -22.30 11.18 29.84
CA TYR A 406 -23.51 11.29 29.03
C TYR A 406 -24.21 12.63 29.23
N LEU A 407 -24.35 13.05 30.47
CA LEU A 407 -24.97 14.37 30.80
C LEU A 407 -24.09 15.52 30.31
N LYS A 408 -22.75 15.40 30.38
CA LYS A 408 -21.81 16.36 29.80
C LYS A 408 -21.92 16.40 28.28
N GLU A 409 -22.01 15.25 27.62
CA GLU A 409 -22.17 15.19 26.15
C GLU A 409 -23.54 15.70 25.73
N LYS A 410 -24.61 15.30 26.42
CA LYS A 410 -25.94 15.82 26.22
C LYS A 410 -26.01 17.33 26.45
N THR A 411 -25.39 17.83 27.52
CA THR A 411 -25.30 19.27 27.80
C THR A 411 -24.57 20.01 26.68
N VAL A 412 -23.55 19.45 26.07
CA VAL A 412 -22.85 20.05 24.93
C VAL A 412 -23.76 20.08 23.70
N ILE A 413 -24.46 18.98 23.42
CA ILE A 413 -25.41 18.89 22.30
C ILE A 413 -26.55 19.89 22.51
N ASP A 414 -27.18 19.89 23.68
CA ASP A 414 -28.29 20.80 24.02
C ASP A 414 -27.84 22.28 23.94
N THR A 415 -26.61 22.58 24.33
CA THR A 415 -26.02 23.92 24.22
C THR A 415 -25.78 24.33 22.77
N LEU A 416 -25.31 23.43 21.92
CA LEU A 416 -25.12 23.68 20.50
C LEU A 416 -26.44 23.87 19.79
N GLU A 417 -27.45 23.02 20.07
CA GLU A 417 -28.79 23.10 19.49
C GLU A 417 -29.50 24.39 19.90
N ALA A 418 -29.34 24.83 21.15
CA ALA A 418 -29.88 26.12 21.62
C ALA A 418 -29.29 27.33 20.88
N GLN A 419 -28.09 27.15 20.26
CA GLN A 419 -27.41 28.18 19.46
C GLN A 419 -27.60 27.96 17.94
N GLY A 420 -28.55 27.08 17.55
CA GLY A 420 -28.83 26.80 16.14
C GLY A 420 -27.75 25.92 15.45
N VAL A 421 -26.89 25.28 16.22
CA VAL A 421 -25.80 24.44 15.72
C VAL A 421 -26.20 22.97 15.85
N LYS A 422 -26.33 22.26 14.73
CA LYS A 422 -26.69 20.84 14.70
C LYS A 422 -25.45 19.95 14.84
N TYR A 423 -25.48 19.06 15.80
CA TYR A 423 -24.48 18.01 15.95
C TYR A 423 -24.53 17.02 14.77
N LYS A 424 -23.38 16.68 14.19
CA LYS A 424 -23.25 15.63 13.17
C LYS A 424 -22.48 14.42 13.69
N GLN A 425 -21.22 14.61 14.07
CA GLN A 425 -20.40 13.52 14.58
C GLN A 425 -19.22 14.02 15.43
N ARG A 426 -18.76 13.21 16.35
CA ARG A 426 -17.56 13.49 17.15
C ARG A 426 -16.31 12.93 16.43
N ILE A 427 -15.31 13.78 16.21
CA ILE A 427 -14.04 13.40 15.57
C ILE A 427 -12.90 13.25 16.57
N SER A 428 -12.98 13.89 17.74
CA SER A 428 -12.04 13.74 18.85
C SER A 428 -12.70 14.14 20.16
N ILE A 429 -12.00 13.96 21.28
CA ILE A 429 -12.48 14.37 22.62
C ILE A 429 -12.90 15.85 22.64
N LYS A 430 -12.25 16.70 21.83
CA LYS A 430 -12.46 18.16 21.84
C LYS A 430 -13.11 18.70 20.56
N GLU A 431 -13.29 17.89 19.54
CA GLU A 431 -13.74 18.36 18.21
C GLU A 431 -14.95 17.58 17.73
N ILE A 432 -16.00 18.31 17.35
CA ILE A 432 -17.28 17.80 16.89
C ILE A 432 -17.59 18.42 15.53
N VAL A 433 -17.92 17.63 14.52
CA VAL A 433 -18.46 18.14 13.25
C VAL A 433 -19.90 18.58 13.49
N VAL A 434 -20.20 19.76 13.03
CA VAL A 434 -21.50 20.40 13.21
C VAL A 434 -22.01 20.97 11.89
N ASP A 435 -23.31 21.25 11.86
CA ASP A 435 -23.99 21.99 10.81
C ASP A 435 -24.59 23.25 11.39
N THR A 436 -24.33 24.38 10.76
CA THR A 436 -24.87 25.69 11.16
C THR A 436 -24.85 26.64 9.97
N GLU A 437 -25.61 27.69 10.06
CA GLU A 437 -25.56 28.81 9.10
C GLU A 437 -24.15 29.43 9.09
N LYS A 438 -23.75 29.97 7.98
CA LYS A 438 -22.46 30.65 7.80
C LYS A 438 -22.67 32.14 8.15
N PRO A 439 -22.17 32.57 9.31
CA PRO A 439 -22.43 33.94 9.78
C PRO A 439 -21.56 34.97 9.09
N ILE A 440 -22.01 36.21 9.14
CA ILE A 440 -21.15 37.35 8.83
C ILE A 440 -20.30 37.67 10.04
N ILE A 441 -18.99 37.87 9.82
CA ILE A 441 -18.03 38.23 10.88
C ILE A 441 -18.37 39.63 11.41
N THR A 442 -18.79 39.72 12.67
CA THR A 442 -19.23 40.95 13.31
C THR A 442 -18.10 41.83 13.81
N GLY A 443 -16.92 41.26 14.06
CA GLY A 443 -15.76 41.96 14.58
C GLY A 443 -14.54 41.03 14.75
N MET A 444 -13.45 41.56 15.32
CA MET A 444 -12.24 40.81 15.63
C MET A 444 -11.89 40.97 17.10
N ARG A 445 -11.64 39.88 17.78
CA ARG A 445 -11.10 39.94 19.16
C ARG A 445 -9.67 40.46 19.14
N GLY A 446 -9.23 41.14 20.21
CA GLY A 446 -7.89 41.73 20.32
C GLY A 446 -6.77 40.73 20.01
N HIS A 447 -6.90 39.47 20.43
CA HIS A 447 -5.98 38.39 20.11
C HIS A 447 -5.95 38.01 18.61
N ALA A 448 -7.06 38.21 17.89
CA ALA A 448 -7.09 38.01 16.44
C ALA A 448 -6.34 39.14 15.71
N VAL A 449 -6.50 40.36 16.17
CA VAL A 449 -5.76 41.53 15.65
C VAL A 449 -4.25 41.33 15.80
N ASP A 450 -3.80 40.92 16.98
CA ASP A 450 -2.38 40.67 17.27
C ASP A 450 -1.83 39.45 16.48
N ASN A 451 -2.59 38.38 16.35
CA ASN A 451 -2.17 37.18 15.61
C ASN A 451 -2.14 37.39 14.07
N LEU A 452 -3.01 38.23 13.54
CA LEU A 452 -3.03 38.53 12.11
C LEU A 452 -1.94 39.52 11.73
N ALA A 453 -1.60 40.45 12.64
CA ALA A 453 -0.57 41.50 12.41
C ALA A 453 0.89 40.99 12.57
N ASN A 454 1.13 39.97 13.43
CA ASN A 454 2.46 39.61 13.90
C ASN A 454 3.04 38.31 13.35
N LYS A 455 2.29 37.55 12.55
CA LYS A 455 2.78 36.27 11.98
C LYS A 455 2.98 36.38 10.47
N ALA A 456 4.20 36.13 10.02
CA ALA A 456 4.61 36.23 8.60
C ALA A 456 3.76 35.35 7.65
N ASP A 457 3.24 34.21 8.14
CA ASP A 457 2.33 33.32 7.41
C ASP A 457 0.89 33.86 7.27
N ARG A 458 0.59 35.02 7.88
CA ARG A 458 -0.72 35.64 7.94
C ARG A 458 -0.73 37.12 7.51
N ALA A 459 0.37 37.60 6.96
CA ALA A 459 0.58 39.04 6.63
C ALA A 459 -0.46 39.63 5.64
N GLU A 460 -1.19 38.76 4.90
CA GLU A 460 -2.24 39.19 3.95
C GLU A 460 -3.65 38.82 4.43
N MET A 461 -3.83 38.47 5.70
CA MET A 461 -5.12 38.03 6.22
C MET A 461 -5.95 39.23 6.67
N THR A 462 -7.02 39.52 5.94
CA THR A 462 -7.99 40.56 6.27
C THR A 462 -9.29 39.92 6.77
N GLN A 463 -10.19 40.74 7.34
CA GLN A 463 -11.53 40.28 7.75
C GLN A 463 -12.32 39.76 6.55
N GLU A 464 -12.21 40.43 5.39
CA GLU A 464 -12.87 40.00 4.15
C GLU A 464 -12.36 38.64 3.68
N ARG A 465 -11.05 38.39 3.80
CA ARG A 465 -10.48 37.08 3.46
C ARG A 465 -10.88 36.00 4.45
N ALA A 466 -10.99 36.33 5.73
CA ALA A 466 -11.52 35.43 6.74
C ALA A 466 -13.00 35.11 6.47
N GLN A 467 -13.80 36.11 6.07
CA GLN A 467 -15.20 35.93 5.66
C GLN A 467 -15.30 34.99 4.45
N ALA A 468 -14.43 35.15 3.46
CA ALA A 468 -14.40 34.25 2.31
C ALA A 468 -14.17 32.77 2.73
N PHE A 469 -13.39 32.49 3.78
CA PHE A 469 -13.25 31.14 4.32
C PHE A 469 -14.54 30.66 5.00
N VAL A 470 -15.27 31.53 5.70
CA VAL A 470 -16.58 31.18 6.27
C VAL A 470 -17.56 30.83 5.16
N ASP A 471 -17.68 31.68 4.14
CA ASP A 471 -18.62 31.51 3.03
C ASP A 471 -18.32 30.26 2.20
N ALA A 472 -17.06 29.97 1.98
CA ALA A 472 -16.59 28.80 1.23
C ALA A 472 -16.41 27.53 2.08
N ALA A 473 -16.73 27.57 3.37
CA ALA A 473 -16.50 26.45 4.25
C ALA A 473 -17.28 25.20 3.80
N LYS A 474 -16.57 24.08 3.71
CA LYS A 474 -17.11 22.74 3.41
C LYS A 474 -17.32 21.91 4.67
N LEU A 475 -16.56 22.20 5.72
CA LEU A 475 -16.58 21.51 6.99
C LEU A 475 -16.60 22.54 8.12
N ILE A 476 -17.50 22.34 9.09
CA ILE A 476 -17.57 23.19 10.28
C ILE A 476 -17.34 22.31 11.50
N VAL A 477 -16.38 22.71 12.34
CA VAL A 477 -15.97 21.96 13.53
C VAL A 477 -16.13 22.83 14.76
N TYR A 478 -16.96 22.37 15.70
CA TYR A 478 -17.02 22.95 17.05
C TYR A 478 -15.86 22.43 17.89
N ARG A 479 -15.18 23.33 18.58
CA ARG A 479 -14.07 23.00 19.48
C ARG A 479 -14.49 23.18 20.93
N GLN A 480 -14.75 22.07 21.60
CA GLN A 480 -15.13 22.03 22.99
C GLN A 480 -14.01 22.57 23.91
N GLY A 481 -14.38 23.42 24.87
CA GLY A 481 -13.45 24.05 25.81
C GLY A 481 -12.78 25.32 25.30
N ALA A 482 -12.87 25.62 24.01
CA ALA A 482 -12.57 26.94 23.46
C ALA A 482 -13.86 27.67 23.04
N ASP A 483 -14.97 26.95 23.00
CA ASP A 483 -16.31 27.40 22.62
C ASP A 483 -16.30 28.19 21.31
N THR A 484 -15.69 27.61 20.29
CA THR A 484 -15.49 28.22 18.99
C THR A 484 -15.89 27.29 17.87
N LEU A 485 -16.32 27.88 16.74
CA LEU A 485 -16.60 27.22 15.49
C LEU A 485 -15.48 27.48 14.49
N LYS A 486 -14.92 26.41 13.94
CA LYS A 486 -13.89 26.46 12.91
C LYS A 486 -14.51 26.17 11.56
N PHE A 487 -14.56 27.18 10.70
CA PHE A 487 -15.07 27.12 9.33
C PHE A 487 -13.91 26.80 8.38
N MET A 488 -13.93 25.64 7.76
CA MET A 488 -12.82 25.12 6.97
C MET A 488 -13.17 25.11 5.48
N ALA A 489 -12.46 25.94 4.72
CA ALA A 489 -12.51 26.03 3.27
C ALA A 489 -11.32 25.35 2.61
N GLN A 490 -11.27 25.32 1.26
CA GLN A 490 -10.22 24.70 0.48
C GLN A 490 -8.82 25.29 0.77
N ASP A 491 -8.74 26.62 0.92
CA ASP A 491 -7.49 27.36 0.97
C ASP A 491 -7.19 27.96 2.36
N GLY A 492 -8.08 27.72 3.33
CA GLY A 492 -7.89 28.23 4.67
C GLY A 492 -9.05 27.93 5.60
N TYR A 493 -8.95 28.44 6.81
CA TYR A 493 -10.04 28.36 7.77
C TYR A 493 -10.13 29.65 8.59
N ALA A 494 -11.33 29.95 9.03
CA ALA A 494 -11.62 30.96 10.04
C ALA A 494 -12.18 30.31 11.30
N VAL A 495 -11.86 30.83 12.47
CA VAL A 495 -12.41 30.42 13.77
C VAL A 495 -13.18 31.59 14.34
N LEU A 496 -14.45 31.36 14.64
CA LEU A 496 -15.34 32.35 15.22
C LEU A 496 -15.81 31.86 16.61
N ASN A 497 -16.08 32.81 17.50
CA ASN A 497 -16.88 32.53 18.69
C ASN A 497 -18.40 32.54 18.34
N PHE A 498 -19.27 32.28 19.31
CA PHE A 498 -20.70 32.28 19.09
C PHE A 498 -21.33 33.68 18.90
N ASP A 499 -20.58 34.74 19.22
CA ASP A 499 -20.96 36.13 18.91
C ASP A 499 -20.59 36.54 17.49
N HIS A 500 -20.08 35.56 16.71
CA HIS A 500 -19.57 35.71 15.34
C HIS A 500 -18.33 36.61 15.21
N GLU A 501 -17.59 36.83 16.30
CA GLU A 501 -16.31 37.54 16.25
C GLU A 501 -15.20 36.62 15.82
N LEU A 502 -14.31 37.13 14.97
CA LEU A 502 -13.13 36.43 14.51
C LEU A 502 -12.12 36.23 15.64
N VAL A 503 -11.80 34.97 15.93
CA VAL A 503 -10.77 34.57 16.90
C VAL A 503 -9.43 34.39 16.20
N THR A 504 -9.41 33.78 15.01
CA THR A 504 -8.23 33.63 14.15
C THR A 504 -8.65 33.19 12.75
N ALA A 505 -7.79 33.50 11.78
CA ALA A 505 -7.89 32.94 10.43
C ALA A 505 -6.52 32.51 9.94
N VAL A 506 -6.46 31.39 9.20
CA VAL A 506 -5.19 30.81 8.75
C VAL A 506 -5.33 30.33 7.32
N PRO A 507 -4.47 30.78 6.39
CA PRO A 507 -4.37 30.19 5.06
C PRO A 507 -3.79 28.79 5.23
N GLN A 508 -4.55 27.77 4.90
CA GLN A 508 -4.15 26.38 5.03
C GLN A 508 -4.82 25.55 3.94
N LYS A 509 -4.03 24.91 3.10
CA LYS A 509 -4.59 23.98 2.10
C LYS A 509 -5.41 22.88 2.78
N TRP A 510 -6.50 22.50 2.12
CA TRP A 510 -7.37 21.41 2.53
C TRP A 510 -6.56 20.15 2.82
N ARG A 511 -6.79 19.56 3.97
CA ARG A 511 -6.14 18.30 4.35
C ARG A 511 -7.12 17.17 4.09
N ARG A 512 -6.67 16.18 3.37
CA ARG A 512 -7.41 15.00 3.01
C ARG A 512 -8.13 14.29 4.18
N LYS A 513 -7.54 14.28 5.38
CA LYS A 513 -8.23 13.76 6.57
C LYS A 513 -9.60 14.43 6.86
N PHE A 514 -9.86 15.59 6.27
CA PHE A 514 -11.14 16.27 6.42
C PHE A 514 -12.19 15.75 5.46
N ASP A 515 -11.81 15.10 4.34
CA ASP A 515 -12.77 14.52 3.40
C ASP A 515 -13.62 13.42 4.05
N GLN A 516 -13.04 12.70 5.01
CA GLN A 516 -13.74 11.67 5.79
C GLN A 516 -14.86 12.22 6.69
N TYR A 517 -14.94 13.54 6.89
CA TYR A 517 -15.97 14.20 7.71
C TYR A 517 -17.00 14.92 6.86
N LEU A 518 -16.87 14.90 5.54
CA LEU A 518 -17.88 15.40 4.60
C LEU A 518 -18.83 14.25 4.24
N GLU A 519 -20.11 14.52 4.16
CA GLU A 519 -21.06 13.60 3.51
C GLU A 519 -20.82 13.66 2.01
N GLU A 520 -20.46 12.54 1.41
CA GLU A 520 -20.07 12.48 0.02
C GLU A 520 -21.26 12.44 -0.94
N GLY A 521 -21.25 13.38 -1.90
CA GLY A 521 -21.90 13.20 -3.19
C GLY A 521 -20.80 12.97 -4.22
N GLU A 522 -20.56 11.73 -4.63
CA GLU A 522 -19.43 11.40 -5.49
C GLU A 522 -19.72 11.48 -6.98
N SER A 523 -18.75 12.04 -7.71
CA SER A 523 -18.61 11.83 -9.15
C SER A 523 -17.72 10.61 -9.39
N VAL A 524 -18.21 9.64 -10.13
CA VAL A 524 -17.45 8.46 -10.58
C VAL A 524 -16.29 8.92 -11.48
N ARG A 525 -15.04 8.56 -11.14
CA ARG A 525 -13.85 8.88 -11.93
C ARG A 525 -13.59 7.81 -12.99
N ARG A 526 -13.28 8.27 -14.20
CA ARG A 526 -12.98 7.39 -15.35
C ARG A 526 -11.48 7.43 -15.65
N PRO A 527 -10.89 6.37 -16.25
CA PRO A 527 -9.44 6.33 -16.56
C PRO A 527 -8.94 7.50 -17.40
N ASN A 528 -9.83 8.09 -18.22
CA ASN A 528 -9.51 9.21 -19.11
C ASN A 528 -9.80 10.59 -18.49
N ASP A 529 -10.28 10.64 -17.25
CA ASP A 529 -10.50 11.91 -16.57
C ASP A 529 -9.17 12.61 -16.34
N LYS A 530 -9.12 13.88 -16.72
CA LYS A 530 -7.93 14.71 -16.54
C LYS A 530 -7.98 15.46 -15.23
N HIS A 531 -6.83 15.62 -14.62
CA HIS A 531 -6.71 16.45 -13.42
C HIS A 531 -5.28 16.96 -13.24
N ASP A 532 -5.14 18.06 -12.52
CA ASP A 532 -3.84 18.58 -12.15
C ASP A 532 -3.20 17.69 -11.08
N CYS A 533 -2.04 17.13 -11.40
CA CYS A 533 -1.25 16.35 -10.47
C CYS A 533 -0.33 17.28 -9.65
N PRO A 534 -0.55 17.41 -8.33
CA PRO A 534 0.29 18.29 -7.51
C PRO A 534 1.72 17.76 -7.32
N LEU A 535 1.95 16.46 -7.58
CA LEU A 535 3.28 15.87 -7.54
C LEU A 535 4.09 16.20 -8.80
N LEU A 536 3.47 15.99 -9.98
CA LEU A 536 4.12 16.21 -11.29
C LEU A 536 4.01 17.65 -11.79
N GLY A 537 3.15 18.46 -11.16
CA GLY A 537 2.97 19.88 -11.50
C GLY A 537 2.30 20.13 -12.84
N ARG A 538 1.64 19.12 -13.42
CA ARG A 538 0.94 19.21 -14.71
C ARG A 538 -0.40 18.46 -14.69
N GLU A 539 -1.19 18.70 -15.74
CA GLU A 539 -2.38 17.89 -15.99
C GLU A 539 -1.98 16.46 -16.38
N VAL A 540 -2.60 15.47 -15.76
CA VAL A 540 -2.40 14.04 -16.02
C VAL A 540 -3.73 13.33 -16.24
N LEU A 541 -3.69 12.22 -16.96
CA LEU A 541 -4.80 11.28 -17.01
C LEU A 541 -4.91 10.51 -15.69
N TRP A 542 -6.11 10.10 -15.32
CA TRP A 542 -6.32 9.23 -14.16
C TRP A 542 -5.48 7.95 -14.20
N GLY A 543 -5.31 7.38 -15.40
CA GLY A 543 -4.43 6.22 -15.61
C GLY A 543 -2.96 6.50 -15.28
N GLU A 544 -2.41 7.67 -15.67
CA GLU A 544 -1.04 8.08 -15.30
C GLU A 544 -0.90 8.27 -13.79
N CYS A 545 -1.91 8.87 -13.16
CA CYS A 545 -1.97 9.04 -11.71
C CYS A 545 -1.96 7.68 -10.99
N TRP A 546 -2.57 6.66 -11.55
CA TRP A 546 -2.56 5.30 -11.00
C TRP A 546 -1.17 4.69 -11.03
N ILE A 547 -0.44 4.83 -12.12
CA ILE A 547 0.95 4.36 -12.22
C ILE A 547 1.79 4.99 -11.11
N VAL A 548 1.66 6.30 -10.91
CA VAL A 548 2.35 7.02 -9.84
C VAL A 548 1.99 6.47 -8.46
N GLN A 549 0.73 6.13 -8.23
CA GLN A 549 0.27 5.57 -6.96
C GLN A 549 0.71 4.11 -6.77
N ASP A 550 0.73 3.33 -7.83
CA ASP A 550 1.25 1.96 -7.82
C ASP A 550 2.76 1.93 -7.52
N ILE A 551 3.52 2.90 -8.07
CA ILE A 551 4.94 3.06 -7.76
C ILE A 551 5.12 3.46 -6.30
N ARG A 552 4.35 4.43 -5.81
CA ARG A 552 4.37 4.84 -4.39
C ARG A 552 4.06 3.68 -3.44
N ASP A 553 3.10 2.84 -3.81
CA ASP A 553 2.61 1.72 -3.00
C ASP A 553 3.39 0.42 -3.25
N ASP A 554 4.51 0.51 -3.97
CA ASP A 554 5.42 -0.60 -4.23
C ASP A 554 4.85 -1.73 -5.09
N ASN A 555 3.84 -1.42 -5.87
CA ASN A 555 3.21 -2.36 -6.79
C ASN A 555 3.89 -2.39 -8.16
N THR A 556 4.67 -1.34 -8.49
CA THR A 556 5.42 -1.24 -9.74
C THR A 556 6.65 -0.34 -9.57
N ASP A 557 7.61 -0.41 -10.48
CA ASP A 557 8.88 0.31 -10.36
C ASP A 557 8.86 1.70 -11.03
N MET A 558 9.81 2.56 -10.61
CA MET A 558 9.94 3.95 -11.08
C MET A 558 10.12 4.08 -12.60
N GLU A 559 10.60 3.04 -13.29
CA GLU A 559 10.75 3.06 -14.75
C GLU A 559 9.42 3.20 -15.51
N PHE A 560 8.30 2.95 -14.83
CA PHE A 560 6.93 3.12 -15.38
C PHE A 560 6.34 4.48 -15.16
N ALA A 561 6.99 5.29 -14.35
CA ALA A 561 6.51 6.64 -14.11
C ALA A 561 6.32 7.36 -15.47
N PRO A 562 5.22 8.08 -15.65
CA PRO A 562 5.06 8.92 -16.84
C PRO A 562 6.21 9.92 -16.99
N GLU A 563 6.85 10.25 -15.89
CA GLU A 563 8.11 10.98 -15.77
C GLU A 563 8.75 10.69 -14.40
N PRO A 564 10.08 10.81 -14.23
CA PRO A 564 10.73 10.59 -12.94
C PRO A 564 10.20 11.52 -11.85
N PHE A 565 9.93 10.98 -10.66
CA PHE A 565 9.48 11.75 -9.50
C PHE A 565 10.11 11.21 -8.21
N ASP A 566 10.08 12.03 -7.17
CA ASP A 566 10.57 11.69 -5.84
C ASP A 566 9.53 10.87 -5.07
N LEU A 567 9.91 9.68 -4.58
CA LEU A 567 9.02 8.75 -3.87
C LEU A 567 8.58 9.27 -2.51
N ASP A 568 9.47 9.94 -1.77
CA ASP A 568 9.12 10.53 -0.48
C ASP A 568 8.12 11.67 -0.66
N LYS A 569 8.32 12.46 -1.71
CA LYS A 569 7.38 13.50 -2.11
C LYS A 569 6.06 12.90 -2.58
N ALA A 570 6.10 11.78 -3.32
CA ALA A 570 4.90 11.07 -3.74
C ALA A 570 4.11 10.53 -2.54
N ALA A 571 4.76 9.94 -1.55
CA ALA A 571 4.13 9.50 -0.31
C ALA A 571 3.40 10.67 0.38
N GLN A 572 4.05 11.82 0.51
CA GLN A 572 3.48 12.99 1.18
C GLN A 572 2.36 13.68 0.38
N VAL A 573 2.52 13.78 -0.93
CA VAL A 573 1.60 14.50 -1.82
C VAL A 573 0.41 13.63 -2.21
N CYS A 574 0.65 12.38 -2.64
CA CYS A 574 -0.42 11.50 -3.09
C CYS A 574 -1.31 11.04 -1.94
N GLU A 575 -0.80 10.84 -0.72
CA GLU A 575 -1.64 10.58 0.45
C GLU A 575 -2.66 11.69 0.74
N LYS A 576 -2.36 12.92 0.36
CA LYS A 576 -3.22 14.09 0.56
C LYS A 576 -4.03 14.47 -0.68
N CYS A 577 -3.77 13.80 -1.79
CA CYS A 577 -4.39 14.11 -3.06
C CYS A 577 -5.79 13.50 -3.15
N ARG A 578 -6.79 14.31 -3.52
CA ARG A 578 -8.18 13.86 -3.73
C ARG A 578 -8.32 12.80 -4.82
N TRP A 579 -7.31 12.62 -5.65
CA TRP A 579 -7.28 11.68 -6.75
C TRP A 579 -6.60 10.36 -6.41
N CYS A 580 -6.11 10.17 -5.21
CA CYS A 580 -5.54 8.89 -4.79
C CYS A 580 -6.61 7.79 -4.72
N TYR A 581 -6.36 6.65 -5.37
CA TYR A 581 -7.30 5.53 -5.40
C TYR A 581 -7.47 4.83 -4.05
N VAL A 582 -6.44 4.89 -3.20
CA VAL A 582 -6.41 4.22 -1.89
C VAL A 582 -7.27 4.93 -0.84
N ASN A 583 -7.56 6.21 -1.04
CA ASN A 583 -8.12 7.07 0.01
C ASN A 583 -9.51 7.59 -0.32
N LYS A 584 -10.22 6.90 -1.20
CA LYS A 584 -11.63 7.13 -1.42
C LYS A 584 -12.45 6.11 -0.63
N GLU A 585 -12.51 6.38 0.65
CA GLU A 585 -13.46 5.81 1.59
C GLU A 585 -14.11 6.89 2.39
#